data_c1b816f7f87a9b64dfe12750b49a75c0
#
_entry.id   c1b816f7f87a9b64dfe12750b49a75c0
#
_cell.length_a   1.000
_cell.length_b   1.000
_cell.length_c   1.000
_cell.angle_alpha   90.00
_cell.angle_beta   90.00
_cell.angle_gamma   90.00
#
_symmetry.space_group_name_H-M   'P 1'
#
loop_
_entity.id
_entity.type
_entity.pdbx_description
1 polymer ?
#
loop_
_entity_poly.entity_id
_entity_poly.type
_entity_poly.pdbx_seq_one_letter_code
_entity_poly.pdbx_strand_id
1 'polypeptide(L)'
;MTTLRLATGATASRILGVGSFQPERIVTNDELSQKMDTTDQWIRERVGIQERRFAAPDERLVDMAVIAGSKALADCGLSPSDVDTVILANCTMPTPIPNGAAQVADRIGIKAAGAFDLNAACAGFCYALATASDLVRSGSARRVLVIGAEKLTDWVDPVDRSNAIIFADGAGAAVVGPADEPGIGPVVWGSAGDLVETIGMTDRRFIYQEGQSVFRWATTAIAPIALRALEASGLQPADIDVLIPHQANLRIIEAIAKRLRAKGAREDMVVADDIVLSGNTSSASIPMAMDHMRGAGRIKPGDVALLIGFGAGLSYAGQVVICP
;
A
#
# COMPACT_ATOMS: atom_id res chain seq x y z
N MET A 1 23.22 -32.26 -25.46
CA MET A 1 22.70 -31.72 -24.19
C MET A 1 21.46 -30.90 -24.51
N THR A 2 20.35 -31.10 -23.79
CA THR A 2 19.15 -30.28 -23.92
C THR A 2 19.38 -28.98 -23.16
N THR A 3 19.26 -27.83 -23.84
CA THR A 3 19.45 -26.50 -23.21
C THR A 3 18.09 -25.83 -23.07
N LEU A 4 17.76 -25.37 -21.85
CA LEU A 4 16.56 -24.57 -21.58
C LEU A 4 16.79 -23.13 -22.11
N ARG A 5 15.73 -22.54 -22.67
CA ARG A 5 15.72 -21.12 -23.02
C ARG A 5 15.21 -20.30 -21.83
N LEU A 6 15.93 -19.25 -21.47
CA LEU A 6 15.43 -18.26 -20.50
C LEU A 6 14.57 -17.22 -21.24
N ALA A 7 13.54 -16.74 -20.58
CA ALA A 7 12.81 -15.57 -21.05
C ALA A 7 13.72 -14.33 -21.00
N THR A 8 13.53 -13.42 -21.95
CA THR A 8 14.21 -12.12 -21.96
C THR A 8 13.17 -11.06 -21.61
N GLY A 9 13.34 -10.40 -20.48
CA GLY A 9 12.47 -9.33 -20.02
C GLY A 9 12.94 -7.95 -20.49
N ALA A 10 12.28 -6.93 -19.96
CA ALA A 10 12.63 -5.53 -20.17
C ALA A 10 13.89 -5.16 -19.35
N THR A 11 14.66 -4.20 -19.84
CA THR A 11 15.82 -3.67 -19.11
C THR A 11 15.41 -2.97 -17.82
N ALA A 12 14.23 -2.33 -17.82
CA ALA A 12 13.69 -1.60 -16.70
C ALA A 12 12.16 -1.75 -16.65
N SER A 13 11.57 -1.32 -15.54
CA SER A 13 10.13 -1.26 -15.33
C SER A 13 9.72 0.07 -14.69
N ARG A 14 8.46 0.46 -14.88
CA ARG A 14 7.87 1.64 -14.27
C ARG A 14 6.41 1.43 -13.94
N ILE A 15 5.87 2.29 -13.07
CA ILE A 15 4.42 2.45 -12.91
C ILE A 15 3.91 3.21 -14.14
N LEU A 16 2.91 2.66 -14.82
CA LEU A 16 2.30 3.24 -16.02
C LEU A 16 1.06 4.06 -15.70
N GLY A 17 0.31 3.65 -14.67
CA GLY A 17 -0.90 4.32 -14.21
C GLY A 17 -1.29 3.84 -12.83
N VAL A 18 -2.11 4.64 -12.16
CA VAL A 18 -2.62 4.37 -10.82
C VAL A 18 -4.14 4.58 -10.76
N GLY A 19 -4.78 4.01 -9.75
CA GLY A 19 -6.19 4.20 -9.51
C GLY A 19 -6.57 3.76 -8.12
N SER A 20 -7.60 4.37 -7.56
CA SER A 20 -8.06 4.06 -6.22
C SER A 20 -9.58 3.99 -6.13
N PHE A 21 -10.04 3.37 -5.06
CA PHE A 21 -11.44 3.35 -4.66
C PHE A 21 -11.55 3.50 -3.14
N GLN A 22 -12.46 4.37 -2.72
CA GLN A 22 -12.91 4.48 -1.34
C GLN A 22 -14.42 4.25 -1.29
N PRO A 23 -14.92 3.53 -0.27
CA PRO A 23 -16.36 3.43 -0.02
C PRO A 23 -17.01 4.80 0.15
N GLU A 24 -18.30 4.91 -0.20
CA GLU A 24 -19.01 6.19 -0.13
C GLU A 24 -19.27 6.65 1.32
N ARG A 25 -19.45 5.70 2.25
CA ARG A 25 -19.82 6.00 3.63
C ARG A 25 -18.65 6.63 4.40
N ILE A 26 -18.80 7.90 4.74
CA ILE A 26 -17.92 8.61 5.66
C ILE A 26 -18.31 8.25 7.10
N VAL A 27 -17.31 7.93 7.92
CA VAL A 27 -17.44 7.70 9.35
C VAL A 27 -16.58 8.71 10.08
N THR A 28 -17.20 9.64 10.79
CA THR A 28 -16.53 10.68 11.56
C THR A 28 -16.09 10.18 12.94
N ASN A 29 -15.18 10.91 13.57
CA ASN A 29 -14.79 10.64 14.96
C ASN A 29 -15.98 10.80 15.91
N ASP A 30 -16.89 11.75 15.65
CA ASP A 30 -18.09 11.96 16.47
C ASP A 30 -19.03 10.76 16.38
N GLU A 31 -19.17 10.11 15.22
CA GLU A 31 -19.94 8.86 15.11
C GLU A 31 -19.33 7.74 15.95
N LEU A 32 -17.99 7.62 15.96
CA LEU A 32 -17.31 6.61 16.77
C LEU A 32 -17.45 6.89 18.29
N SER A 33 -17.44 8.16 18.69
CA SER A 33 -17.60 8.55 20.10
C SER A 33 -18.96 8.19 20.68
N GLN A 34 -19.96 7.93 19.83
CA GLN A 34 -21.26 7.42 20.29
C GLN A 34 -21.24 5.93 20.66
N LYS A 35 -20.22 5.19 20.21
CA LYS A 35 -20.11 3.73 20.39
C LYS A 35 -19.05 3.31 21.39
N MET A 36 -18.10 4.21 21.68
CA MET A 36 -16.97 3.92 22.56
C MET A 36 -16.51 5.16 23.32
N ASP A 37 -15.83 4.99 24.43
CA ASP A 37 -15.30 6.07 25.28
C ASP A 37 -14.11 6.76 24.59
N THR A 38 -14.40 7.72 23.70
CA THR A 38 -13.42 8.51 22.94
C THR A 38 -14.01 9.87 22.56
N THR A 39 -13.19 10.75 21.98
CA THR A 39 -13.60 12.04 21.43
C THR A 39 -12.86 12.34 20.13
N ASP A 40 -13.41 13.24 19.27
CA ASP A 40 -12.73 13.69 18.08
C ASP A 40 -11.32 14.23 18.38
N GLN A 41 -11.20 15.07 19.42
CA GLN A 41 -9.91 15.60 19.84
C GLN A 41 -8.92 14.50 20.21
N TRP A 42 -9.35 13.51 21.00
CA TRP A 42 -8.48 12.42 21.43
C TRP A 42 -7.99 11.56 20.25
N ILE A 43 -8.87 11.27 19.28
CA ILE A 43 -8.50 10.51 18.06
C ILE A 43 -7.49 11.29 17.23
N ARG A 44 -7.73 12.59 16.97
CA ARG A 44 -6.81 13.46 16.22
C ARG A 44 -5.43 13.54 16.88
N GLU A 45 -5.38 13.74 18.19
CA GLU A 45 -4.12 13.79 18.93
C GLU A 45 -3.36 12.47 18.92
N ARG A 46 -4.08 11.33 18.90
CA ARG A 46 -3.49 9.98 18.94
C ARG A 46 -3.00 9.49 17.59
N VAL A 47 -3.78 9.66 16.55
CA VAL A 47 -3.57 9.03 15.23
C VAL A 47 -3.63 10.00 14.06
N GLY A 48 -4.13 11.22 14.25
CA GLY A 48 -4.27 12.25 13.23
C GLY A 48 -5.52 12.11 12.35
N ILE A 49 -6.30 11.05 12.52
CA ILE A 49 -7.46 10.74 11.66
C ILE A 49 -8.64 11.64 12.01
N GLN A 50 -9.25 12.25 11.01
CA GLN A 50 -10.45 13.08 11.11
C GLN A 50 -11.71 12.29 10.72
N GLU A 51 -11.60 11.52 9.65
CA GLU A 51 -12.65 10.64 9.15
C GLU A 51 -12.03 9.42 8.46
N ARG A 52 -12.86 8.43 8.17
CA ARG A 52 -12.48 7.24 7.40
C ARG A 52 -13.67 6.75 6.59
N ARG A 53 -13.42 5.78 5.72
CA ARG A 53 -14.46 5.18 4.89
C ARG A 53 -14.70 3.74 5.29
N PHE A 54 -15.97 3.37 5.42
CA PHE A 54 -16.39 2.00 5.70
C PHE A 54 -17.21 1.48 4.54
N ALA A 55 -16.84 0.31 4.05
CA ALA A 55 -17.59 -0.41 3.02
C ALA A 55 -18.99 -0.80 3.52
N ALA A 56 -19.96 -0.82 2.61
CA ALA A 56 -21.27 -1.36 2.90
C ALA A 56 -21.16 -2.87 3.24
N PRO A 57 -22.13 -3.44 3.99
CA PRO A 57 -22.06 -4.85 4.36
C PRO A 57 -21.94 -5.81 3.17
N ASP A 58 -22.55 -5.48 2.04
CA ASP A 58 -22.53 -6.24 0.78
C ASP A 58 -21.40 -5.83 -0.18
N GLU A 59 -20.69 -4.74 0.11
CA GLU A 59 -19.53 -4.30 -0.67
C GLU A 59 -18.30 -5.14 -0.27
N ARG A 60 -17.87 -6.01 -1.18
CA ARG A 60 -16.77 -6.95 -0.92
C ARG A 60 -15.42 -6.34 -1.26
N LEU A 61 -14.35 -6.85 -0.65
CA LEU A 61 -12.97 -6.51 -0.98
C LEU A 61 -12.70 -6.59 -2.50
N VAL A 62 -13.18 -7.66 -3.14
CA VAL A 62 -13.02 -7.86 -4.59
C VAL A 62 -13.74 -6.79 -5.40
N ASP A 63 -14.89 -6.26 -4.93
CA ASP A 63 -15.62 -5.19 -5.62
C ASP A 63 -14.79 -3.90 -5.65
N MET A 64 -14.20 -3.53 -4.52
CA MET A 64 -13.31 -2.37 -4.40
C MET A 64 -12.05 -2.54 -5.26
N ALA A 65 -11.45 -3.74 -5.23
CA ALA A 65 -10.25 -4.06 -6.00
C ALA A 65 -10.49 -3.97 -7.52
N VAL A 66 -11.64 -4.43 -8.00
CA VAL A 66 -12.06 -4.32 -9.41
C VAL A 66 -12.15 -2.87 -9.86
N ILE A 67 -12.73 -2.00 -9.05
CA ILE A 67 -12.88 -0.58 -9.39
C ILE A 67 -11.51 0.11 -9.42
N ALA A 68 -10.67 -0.09 -8.41
CA ALA A 68 -9.33 0.49 -8.37
C ALA A 68 -8.45 0.01 -9.55
N GLY A 69 -8.47 -1.30 -9.82
CA GLY A 69 -7.73 -1.89 -10.94
C GLY A 69 -8.20 -1.37 -12.31
N SER A 70 -9.52 -1.24 -12.51
CA SER A 70 -10.08 -0.69 -13.75
C SER A 70 -9.68 0.78 -13.96
N LYS A 71 -9.66 1.58 -12.88
CA LYS A 71 -9.20 2.97 -12.95
C LYS A 71 -7.71 3.06 -13.29
N ALA A 72 -6.87 2.20 -12.71
CA ALA A 72 -5.43 2.17 -13.01
C ALA A 72 -5.16 1.81 -14.49
N LEU A 73 -5.94 0.89 -15.08
CA LEU A 73 -5.86 0.57 -16.50
C LEU A 73 -6.30 1.76 -17.38
N ALA A 74 -7.42 2.39 -17.02
CA ALA A 74 -7.94 3.54 -17.75
C ALA A 74 -6.96 4.73 -17.70
N ASP A 75 -6.30 4.95 -16.58
CA ASP A 75 -5.33 6.03 -16.38
C ASP A 75 -4.14 5.94 -17.35
N CYS A 76 -3.67 4.73 -17.66
CA CYS A 76 -2.59 4.53 -18.62
C CYS A 76 -3.08 4.15 -20.03
N GLY A 77 -4.38 4.22 -20.31
CA GLY A 77 -4.96 3.92 -21.61
C GLY A 77 -4.82 2.45 -22.05
N LEU A 78 -4.65 1.53 -21.09
CA LEU A 78 -4.53 0.11 -21.36
C LEU A 78 -5.89 -0.59 -21.24
N SER A 79 -6.04 -1.66 -22.04
CA SER A 79 -7.19 -2.56 -21.99
C SER A 79 -6.91 -3.78 -21.10
N PRO A 80 -7.93 -4.50 -20.63
CA PRO A 80 -7.74 -5.75 -19.91
C PRO A 80 -6.88 -6.79 -20.64
N SER A 81 -6.92 -6.82 -21.96
CA SER A 81 -6.12 -7.74 -22.80
C SER A 81 -4.62 -7.42 -22.82
N ASP A 82 -4.22 -6.27 -22.31
CA ASP A 82 -2.83 -5.86 -22.22
C ASP A 82 -2.11 -6.38 -20.96
N VAL A 83 -2.87 -6.94 -19.99
CA VAL A 83 -2.37 -7.43 -18.71
C VAL A 83 -2.24 -8.95 -18.74
N ASP A 84 -1.09 -9.43 -18.32
CA ASP A 84 -0.78 -10.87 -18.28
C ASP A 84 -0.57 -11.41 -16.86
N THR A 85 -0.55 -10.53 -15.86
CA THR A 85 -0.51 -10.96 -14.45
C THR A 85 -1.27 -9.99 -13.54
N VAL A 86 -2.00 -10.52 -12.55
CA VAL A 86 -2.67 -9.76 -11.50
C VAL A 86 -2.14 -10.20 -10.14
N ILE A 87 -1.66 -9.26 -9.34
CA ILE A 87 -1.23 -9.49 -7.95
C ILE A 87 -2.14 -8.68 -7.04
N LEU A 88 -2.85 -9.37 -6.13
CA LEU A 88 -3.68 -8.74 -5.11
C LEU A 88 -3.01 -8.83 -3.75
N ALA A 89 -2.47 -7.72 -3.28
CA ALA A 89 -1.96 -7.61 -1.92
C ALA A 89 -3.13 -7.38 -0.96
N ASN A 90 -3.33 -8.31 -0.04
CA ASN A 90 -4.40 -8.24 0.96
C ASN A 90 -4.10 -9.12 2.18
N CYS A 91 -4.78 -8.84 3.28
CA CYS A 91 -4.81 -9.71 4.47
C CYS A 91 -6.25 -9.91 5.00
N THR A 92 -7.25 -9.38 4.31
CA THR A 92 -8.66 -9.37 4.75
C THR A 92 -9.60 -10.12 3.80
N MET A 93 -9.08 -10.95 2.89
CA MET A 93 -9.93 -11.88 2.14
C MET A 93 -10.63 -12.84 3.11
N PRO A 94 -11.97 -13.00 3.00
CA PRO A 94 -12.74 -13.84 3.93
C PRO A 94 -12.34 -15.30 3.90
N THR A 95 -11.84 -15.76 2.76
CA THR A 95 -11.40 -17.15 2.55
C THR A 95 -10.08 -17.18 1.79
N PRO A 96 -9.16 -18.10 2.13
CA PRO A 96 -7.91 -18.24 1.40
C PRO A 96 -8.08 -18.92 0.03
N ILE A 97 -9.23 -19.58 -0.23
CA ILE A 97 -9.54 -20.32 -1.45
C ILE A 97 -10.99 -20.06 -1.87
N PRO A 98 -11.24 -19.69 -3.14
CA PRO A 98 -10.27 -19.29 -4.16
C PRO A 98 -9.62 -17.96 -3.83
N ASN A 99 -8.46 -17.65 -4.46
CA ASN A 99 -7.80 -16.36 -4.29
C ASN A 99 -8.64 -15.21 -4.87
N GLY A 100 -8.41 -14.00 -4.33
CA GLY A 100 -9.10 -12.78 -4.76
C GLY A 100 -8.63 -12.29 -6.13
N ALA A 101 -7.35 -12.44 -6.43
CA ALA A 101 -6.76 -11.96 -7.68
C ALA A 101 -7.41 -12.58 -8.92
N ALA A 102 -7.71 -13.89 -8.90
CA ALA A 102 -8.41 -14.54 -10.00
C ALA A 102 -9.83 -14.02 -10.21
N GLN A 103 -10.55 -13.72 -9.11
CA GLN A 103 -11.88 -13.11 -9.17
C GLN A 103 -11.83 -11.69 -9.74
N VAL A 104 -10.83 -10.90 -9.32
CA VAL A 104 -10.60 -9.54 -9.83
C VAL A 104 -10.27 -9.59 -11.32
N ALA A 105 -9.35 -10.45 -11.74
CA ALA A 105 -8.95 -10.60 -13.14
C ALA A 105 -10.17 -10.92 -14.03
N ASP A 106 -10.97 -11.90 -13.66
CA ASP A 106 -12.17 -12.27 -14.43
C ASP A 106 -13.17 -11.13 -14.54
N ARG A 107 -13.43 -10.42 -13.46
CA ARG A 107 -14.41 -9.33 -13.41
C ARG A 107 -13.98 -8.06 -14.12
N ILE A 108 -12.67 -7.78 -14.19
CA ILE A 108 -12.11 -6.70 -15.04
C ILE A 108 -12.15 -7.12 -16.52
N GLY A 109 -12.20 -8.43 -16.81
CA GLY A 109 -12.14 -8.98 -18.17
C GLY A 109 -10.73 -9.35 -18.62
N ILE A 110 -9.78 -9.44 -17.69
CA ILE A 110 -8.42 -9.93 -17.94
C ILE A 110 -8.49 -11.45 -18.08
N LYS A 111 -8.22 -11.97 -19.27
CA LYS A 111 -8.34 -13.40 -19.58
C LYS A 111 -6.98 -14.09 -19.63
N ALA A 112 -6.93 -15.32 -19.13
CA ALA A 112 -5.73 -16.16 -19.13
C ALA A 112 -4.49 -15.56 -18.45
N ALA A 113 -4.66 -14.56 -17.59
CA ALA A 113 -3.57 -13.97 -16.80
C ALA A 113 -3.15 -14.91 -15.63
N GLY A 114 -1.87 -14.85 -15.27
CA GLY A 114 -1.43 -15.33 -13.97
C GLY A 114 -2.10 -14.50 -12.86
N ALA A 115 -2.68 -15.13 -11.84
CA ALA A 115 -3.37 -14.39 -10.79
C ALA A 115 -3.12 -15.02 -9.42
N PHE A 116 -2.60 -14.24 -8.48
CA PHE A 116 -2.33 -14.72 -7.11
C PHE A 116 -2.45 -13.59 -6.07
N ASP A 117 -2.82 -13.99 -4.85
CA ASP A 117 -2.82 -13.12 -3.70
C ASP A 117 -1.44 -13.13 -3.03
N LEU A 118 -1.04 -11.97 -2.49
CA LEU A 118 0.18 -11.78 -1.73
C LEU A 118 -0.18 -11.20 -0.37
N ASN A 119 0.26 -11.85 0.70
CA ASN A 119 0.05 -11.36 2.06
C ASN A 119 1.38 -11.02 2.73
N ALA A 120 1.63 -9.72 2.88
CA ALA A 120 2.65 -9.14 3.76
C ALA A 120 2.01 -7.99 4.58
N ALA A 121 0.73 -8.16 4.92
CA ALA A 121 -0.10 -7.18 5.62
C ALA A 121 0.07 -5.77 5.01
N CYS A 122 0.27 -4.73 5.85
CA CYS A 122 0.38 -3.35 5.39
C CYS A 122 1.61 -3.08 4.49
N ALA A 123 2.62 -3.96 4.47
CA ALA A 123 3.74 -3.88 3.53
C ALA A 123 3.39 -4.49 2.15
N GLY A 124 2.24 -5.15 2.03
CA GLY A 124 1.85 -5.98 0.89
C GLY A 124 1.98 -5.28 -0.46
N PHE A 125 1.57 -4.03 -0.58
CA PHE A 125 1.69 -3.31 -1.85
C PHE A 125 3.15 -3.16 -2.30
N CYS A 126 4.07 -2.79 -1.41
CA CYS A 126 5.49 -2.66 -1.77
C CYS A 126 6.12 -4.01 -2.15
N TYR A 127 5.74 -5.10 -1.47
CA TYR A 127 6.15 -6.46 -1.86
C TYR A 127 5.60 -6.84 -3.24
N ALA A 128 4.32 -6.55 -3.50
CA ALA A 128 3.68 -6.83 -4.78
C ALA A 128 4.26 -6.00 -5.92
N LEU A 129 4.57 -4.72 -5.65
CA LEU A 129 5.18 -3.81 -6.63
C LEU A 129 6.61 -4.28 -7.02
N ALA A 130 7.42 -4.69 -6.04
CA ALA A 130 8.73 -5.27 -6.27
C ALA A 130 8.64 -6.57 -7.08
N THR A 131 7.72 -7.48 -6.70
CA THR A 131 7.45 -8.72 -7.45
C THR A 131 7.04 -8.42 -8.89
N ALA A 132 6.16 -7.45 -9.11
CA ALA A 132 5.72 -7.05 -10.45
C ALA A 132 6.89 -6.49 -11.30
N SER A 133 7.73 -5.64 -10.71
CA SER A 133 8.95 -5.14 -11.35
C SER A 133 9.87 -6.28 -11.80
N ASP A 134 10.09 -7.26 -10.92
CA ASP A 134 10.95 -8.41 -11.22
C ASP A 134 10.32 -9.33 -12.28
N LEU A 135 9.01 -9.55 -12.27
CA LEU A 135 8.31 -10.31 -13.32
C LEU A 135 8.46 -9.65 -14.71
N VAL A 136 8.37 -8.32 -14.78
CA VAL A 136 8.55 -7.57 -16.02
C VAL A 136 10.00 -7.65 -16.49
N ARG A 137 10.95 -7.47 -15.60
CA ARG A 137 12.39 -7.50 -15.92
C ARG A 137 12.89 -8.90 -16.26
N SER A 138 12.33 -9.94 -15.66
CA SER A 138 12.65 -11.34 -15.98
C SER A 138 11.98 -11.83 -17.27
N GLY A 139 10.97 -11.12 -17.76
CA GLY A 139 10.18 -11.53 -18.93
C GLY A 139 9.13 -12.60 -18.61
N SER A 140 8.84 -12.82 -17.32
CA SER A 140 7.75 -13.72 -16.88
C SER A 140 6.37 -13.09 -17.08
N ALA A 141 6.31 -11.75 -17.07
CA ALA A 141 5.14 -10.96 -17.45
C ALA A 141 5.59 -9.72 -18.22
N ARG A 142 4.73 -9.19 -19.08
CA ARG A 142 4.96 -7.90 -19.75
C ARG A 142 4.32 -6.75 -19.00
N ARG A 143 3.07 -6.95 -18.51
CA ARG A 143 2.35 -5.97 -17.72
C ARG A 143 1.64 -6.64 -16.56
N VAL A 144 1.82 -6.07 -15.40
CA VAL A 144 1.28 -6.59 -14.13
C VAL A 144 0.35 -5.55 -13.52
N LEU A 145 -0.88 -5.94 -13.23
CA LEU A 145 -1.79 -5.16 -12.42
C LEU A 145 -1.56 -5.51 -10.95
N VAL A 146 -1.04 -4.55 -10.17
CA VAL A 146 -0.81 -4.66 -8.73
C VAL A 146 -1.92 -3.94 -8.00
N ILE A 147 -2.58 -4.60 -7.06
CA ILE A 147 -3.69 -4.03 -6.29
C ILE A 147 -3.42 -4.28 -4.81
N GLY A 148 -3.57 -3.24 -3.99
CA GLY A 148 -3.75 -3.37 -2.54
C GLY A 148 -5.22 -3.15 -2.23
N ALA A 149 -5.88 -4.08 -1.53
CA ALA A 149 -7.30 -3.94 -1.19
C ALA A 149 -7.61 -4.58 0.16
N GLU A 150 -8.38 -3.85 0.98
CA GLU A 150 -8.70 -4.32 2.33
C GLU A 150 -10.13 -3.93 2.72
N LYS A 151 -10.83 -4.84 3.41
CA LYS A 151 -12.04 -4.59 4.16
C LYS A 151 -11.79 -4.88 5.63
N LEU A 152 -11.07 -3.98 6.28
CA LEU A 152 -10.63 -4.15 7.67
C LEU A 152 -11.77 -4.09 8.68
N THR A 153 -12.87 -3.41 8.30
CA THR A 153 -14.05 -3.31 9.17
C THR A 153 -14.68 -4.65 9.51
N ASP A 154 -14.50 -5.69 8.67
CA ASP A 154 -14.96 -7.06 8.95
C ASP A 154 -14.06 -7.78 10.00
N TRP A 155 -12.86 -7.26 10.26
CA TRP A 155 -11.82 -7.87 11.09
C TRP A 155 -11.45 -7.06 12.33
N VAL A 156 -12.11 -5.94 12.56
CA VAL A 156 -11.90 -5.07 13.73
C VAL A 156 -13.10 -5.14 14.64
N ASP A 157 -12.87 -5.30 15.95
CA ASP A 157 -13.93 -5.17 16.95
C ASP A 157 -14.44 -3.72 16.96
N PRO A 158 -15.71 -3.46 16.59
CA PRO A 158 -16.23 -2.10 16.44
C PRO A 158 -16.32 -1.29 17.74
N VAL A 159 -16.09 -1.93 18.89
CA VAL A 159 -16.07 -1.27 20.21
C VAL A 159 -14.67 -1.22 20.83
N ASP A 160 -13.69 -1.83 20.21
CA ASP A 160 -12.29 -1.71 20.64
C ASP A 160 -11.72 -0.35 20.24
N ARG A 161 -11.67 0.57 21.20
CA ARG A 161 -11.13 1.91 21.00
C ARG A 161 -9.69 1.94 20.47
N SER A 162 -8.89 0.90 20.71
CA SER A 162 -7.48 0.86 20.30
C SER A 162 -7.31 0.61 18.81
N ASN A 163 -8.27 -0.07 18.17
CA ASN A 163 -8.23 -0.48 16.77
C ASN A 163 -9.32 0.17 15.91
N ALA A 164 -10.57 0.25 16.40
CA ALA A 164 -11.69 0.75 15.61
C ALA A 164 -11.57 2.21 15.16
N ILE A 165 -10.78 3.02 15.87
CA ILE A 165 -10.51 4.41 15.49
C ILE A 165 -9.49 4.55 14.36
N ILE A 166 -8.76 3.48 14.02
CA ILE A 166 -7.61 3.52 13.11
C ILE A 166 -7.99 3.01 11.73
N PHE A 167 -8.56 1.81 11.68
CA PHE A 167 -8.72 1.05 10.44
C PHE A 167 -9.90 1.52 9.58
N ALA A 168 -9.74 1.33 8.27
CA ALA A 168 -10.69 1.71 7.25
C ALA A 168 -10.63 0.75 6.06
N ASP A 169 -11.58 0.88 5.12
CA ASP A 169 -11.70 0.06 3.94
C ASP A 169 -11.31 0.85 2.68
N GLY A 170 -10.78 0.15 1.69
CA GLY A 170 -10.44 0.75 0.41
C GLY A 170 -9.56 -0.12 -0.46
N ALA A 171 -9.31 0.36 -1.67
CA ALA A 171 -8.42 -0.27 -2.63
C ALA A 171 -7.61 0.77 -3.40
N GLY A 172 -6.36 0.43 -3.72
CA GLY A 172 -5.51 1.20 -4.61
C GLY A 172 -4.74 0.28 -5.53
N ALA A 173 -4.48 0.71 -6.75
CA ALA A 173 -3.86 -0.10 -7.78
C ALA A 173 -2.80 0.66 -8.57
N ALA A 174 -1.84 -0.09 -9.11
CA ALA A 174 -0.86 0.40 -10.07
C ALA A 174 -0.68 -0.61 -11.20
N VAL A 175 -0.51 -0.12 -12.42
CA VAL A 175 -0.09 -0.94 -13.55
C VAL A 175 1.41 -0.83 -13.71
N VAL A 176 2.13 -1.95 -13.66
CA VAL A 176 3.57 -2.03 -13.87
C VAL A 176 3.85 -2.59 -15.27
N GLY A 177 4.73 -1.93 -16.00
CA GLY A 177 5.10 -2.36 -17.33
C GLY A 177 6.55 -2.05 -17.68
N PRO A 178 6.99 -2.43 -18.90
CA PRO A 178 8.34 -2.20 -19.36
C PRO A 178 8.66 -0.72 -19.52
N ALA A 179 9.93 -0.39 -19.34
CA ALA A 179 10.48 0.94 -19.56
C ALA A 179 11.91 0.84 -20.11
N ASP A 180 12.35 1.89 -20.77
CA ASP A 180 13.74 2.03 -21.23
C ASP A 180 14.64 2.48 -20.08
N GLU A 181 14.11 3.37 -19.23
CA GLU A 181 14.78 3.88 -18.04
C GLU A 181 14.11 3.37 -16.75
N PRO A 182 14.87 3.12 -15.66
CA PRO A 182 14.33 2.63 -14.41
C PRO A 182 13.33 3.62 -13.77
N GLY A 183 12.07 3.23 -13.67
CA GLY A 183 11.04 3.95 -12.94
C GLY A 183 10.66 3.29 -11.61
N ILE A 184 11.19 2.10 -11.32
CA ILE A 184 11.06 1.39 -10.05
C ILE A 184 12.46 0.92 -9.64
N GLY A 185 12.95 1.44 -8.53
CA GLY A 185 14.25 1.12 -7.97
C GLY A 185 14.28 -0.23 -7.24
N PRO A 186 15.47 -0.68 -6.81
CA PRO A 186 15.62 -1.88 -6.01
C PRO A 186 14.83 -1.82 -4.71
N VAL A 187 14.24 -2.94 -4.31
CA VAL A 187 13.53 -3.05 -3.04
C VAL A 187 14.47 -3.39 -1.90
N VAL A 188 14.28 -2.76 -0.76
CA VAL A 188 14.87 -3.14 0.53
C VAL A 188 13.74 -3.66 1.41
N TRP A 189 13.67 -4.96 1.60
CA TRP A 189 12.64 -5.61 2.37
C TRP A 189 13.21 -6.52 3.46
N GLY A 190 12.36 -6.94 4.39
CA GLY A 190 12.72 -7.82 5.48
C GLY A 190 11.61 -7.96 6.51
N SER A 191 11.93 -8.67 7.57
CA SER A 191 11.01 -8.92 8.68
C SER A 191 11.73 -8.87 10.04
N ALA A 192 10.97 -8.57 11.08
CA ALA A 192 11.33 -8.66 12.49
C ALA A 192 10.41 -9.71 13.14
N GLY A 193 10.66 -10.99 12.82
CA GLY A 193 9.83 -12.11 13.26
C GLY A 193 9.83 -12.35 14.77
N ASP A 194 10.79 -11.81 15.48
CA ASP A 194 10.82 -11.74 16.95
C ASP A 194 9.72 -10.84 17.55
N LEU A 195 9.11 -9.99 16.71
CA LEU A 195 8.01 -9.09 17.08
C LEU A 195 6.65 -9.56 16.51
N VAL A 196 6.52 -10.81 16.07
CA VAL A 196 5.31 -11.34 15.41
C VAL A 196 4.06 -11.18 16.26
N GLU A 197 4.19 -11.30 17.57
CA GLU A 197 3.07 -11.20 18.53
C GLU A 197 2.57 -9.76 18.74
N THR A 198 3.21 -8.74 18.17
CA THR A 198 2.80 -7.35 18.38
C THR A 198 1.57 -6.94 17.58
N ILE A 199 1.30 -7.61 16.47
CA ILE A 199 0.09 -7.44 15.65
C ILE A 199 -0.35 -8.81 15.18
N GLY A 200 -1.59 -9.19 15.50
CA GLY A 200 -2.11 -10.50 15.14
C GLY A 200 -3.64 -10.56 15.19
N MET A 201 -4.17 -11.78 15.25
CA MET A 201 -5.60 -12.04 15.34
C MET A 201 -5.94 -12.71 16.66
N THR A 202 -6.93 -12.18 17.37
CA THR A 202 -7.49 -12.84 18.56
C THR A 202 -8.45 -13.95 18.14
N ASP A 203 -8.27 -15.17 18.67
CA ASP A 203 -9.16 -16.33 18.45
C ASP A 203 -9.66 -16.44 16.99
N ARG A 204 -8.83 -16.01 16.02
CA ARG A 204 -9.10 -15.96 14.58
C ARG A 204 -10.27 -15.05 14.18
N ARG A 205 -10.57 -14.02 14.99
CA ARG A 205 -11.71 -13.17 14.74
C ARG A 205 -11.35 -11.70 14.53
N PHE A 206 -10.67 -11.05 15.48
CA PHE A 206 -10.38 -9.62 15.40
C PHE A 206 -8.88 -9.33 15.45
N ILE A 207 -8.47 -8.28 14.75
CA ILE A 207 -7.11 -7.76 14.79
C ILE A 207 -6.85 -7.15 16.17
N TYR A 208 -5.71 -7.51 16.76
CA TYR A 208 -5.15 -6.82 17.89
C TYR A 208 -3.79 -6.21 17.55
N GLN A 209 -3.40 -5.16 18.23
CA GLN A 209 -2.05 -4.60 18.16
C GLN A 209 -1.59 -4.03 19.49
N GLU A 210 -0.32 -4.27 19.80
CA GLU A 210 0.39 -3.59 20.90
C GLU A 210 0.87 -2.21 20.40
N GLY A 211 -0.04 -1.24 20.36
CA GLY A 211 0.17 0.05 19.70
C GLY A 211 1.44 0.79 20.12
N GLN A 212 1.86 0.68 21.42
CA GLN A 212 3.10 1.31 21.90
C GLN A 212 4.37 0.65 21.33
N SER A 213 4.39 -0.68 21.26
CA SER A 213 5.52 -1.45 20.72
C SER A 213 5.64 -1.20 19.21
N VAL A 214 4.54 -1.25 18.49
CA VAL A 214 4.47 -0.94 17.06
C VAL A 214 4.94 0.50 16.78
N PHE A 215 4.44 1.48 17.53
CA PHE A 215 4.83 2.87 17.40
C PHE A 215 6.33 3.07 17.62
N ARG A 216 6.88 2.49 18.69
CA ARG A 216 8.30 2.57 19.00
C ARG A 216 9.16 1.96 17.92
N TRP A 217 8.80 0.77 17.44
CA TRP A 217 9.50 0.11 16.36
C TRP A 217 9.43 0.93 15.07
N ALA A 218 8.24 1.34 14.64
CA ALA A 218 8.06 2.10 13.40
C ALA A 218 8.86 3.41 13.41
N THR A 219 8.82 4.16 14.52
CA THR A 219 9.55 5.43 14.62
C THR A 219 11.06 5.26 14.73
N THR A 220 11.59 4.07 15.04
CA THR A 220 13.04 3.81 15.13
C THR A 220 13.60 3.07 13.92
N ALA A 221 12.91 2.06 13.42
CA ALA A 221 13.41 1.14 12.39
C ALA A 221 13.16 1.64 10.95
N ILE A 222 12.03 2.34 10.70
CA ILE A 222 11.58 2.59 9.33
C ILE A 222 12.44 3.64 8.60
N ALA A 223 12.87 4.70 9.26
CA ALA A 223 13.74 5.70 8.61
C ALA A 223 15.10 5.13 8.18
N PRO A 224 15.80 4.30 8.96
CA PRO A 224 16.99 3.57 8.49
C PRO A 224 16.72 2.67 7.27
N ILE A 225 15.57 2.01 7.20
CA ILE A 225 15.16 1.19 6.04
C ILE A 225 14.94 2.07 4.81
N ALA A 226 14.27 3.21 4.98
CA ALA A 226 14.06 4.21 3.95
C ALA A 226 15.40 4.72 3.36
N LEU A 227 16.37 5.01 4.21
CA LEU A 227 17.70 5.44 3.78
C LEU A 227 18.44 4.35 2.98
N ARG A 228 18.31 3.08 3.38
CA ARG A 228 18.87 1.96 2.60
C ARG A 228 18.21 1.81 1.23
N ALA A 229 16.89 2.08 1.11
CA ALA A 229 16.20 2.04 -0.18
C ALA A 229 16.70 3.14 -1.13
N LEU A 230 17.00 4.33 -0.60
CA LEU A 230 17.66 5.39 -1.37
C LEU A 230 19.06 4.99 -1.82
N GLU A 231 19.89 4.52 -0.89
CA GLU A 231 21.24 4.06 -1.18
C GLU A 231 21.25 2.96 -2.26
N ALA A 232 20.35 1.97 -2.15
CA ALA A 232 20.18 0.91 -3.13
C ALA A 232 19.78 1.44 -4.53
N SER A 233 19.12 2.59 -4.57
CA SER A 233 18.72 3.28 -5.81
C SER A 233 19.79 4.27 -6.30
N GLY A 234 20.92 4.41 -5.61
CA GLY A 234 21.97 5.37 -5.94
C GLY A 234 21.61 6.82 -5.64
N LEU A 235 20.62 7.05 -4.77
CA LEU A 235 20.07 8.35 -4.44
C LEU A 235 20.45 8.78 -3.00
N GLN A 236 20.41 10.10 -2.78
CA GLN A 236 20.58 10.72 -1.48
C GLN A 236 19.23 11.24 -0.96
N PRO A 237 19.07 11.48 0.34
CA PRO A 237 17.84 12.05 0.89
C PRO A 237 17.40 13.37 0.23
N ALA A 238 18.33 14.18 -0.25
CA ALA A 238 18.05 15.43 -0.94
C ALA A 238 17.36 15.26 -2.31
N ASP A 239 17.44 14.06 -2.89
CA ASP A 239 16.85 13.76 -4.20
C ASP A 239 15.37 13.40 -4.14
N ILE A 240 14.81 13.23 -2.92
CA ILE A 240 13.41 12.86 -2.74
C ILE A 240 12.52 14.09 -2.89
N ASP A 241 11.57 14.01 -3.82
CA ASP A 241 10.47 14.98 -3.95
C ASP A 241 9.31 14.63 -3.01
N VAL A 242 9.01 13.33 -2.86
CA VAL A 242 7.81 12.84 -2.19
C VAL A 242 8.11 11.66 -1.29
N LEU A 243 7.57 11.68 -0.08
CA LEU A 243 7.54 10.53 0.84
C LEU A 243 6.10 9.99 0.93
N ILE A 244 5.89 8.74 0.51
CA ILE A 244 4.60 8.04 0.60
C ILE A 244 4.76 6.79 1.46
N PRO A 245 4.74 6.91 2.80
CA PRO A 245 4.79 5.75 3.68
C PRO A 245 3.39 5.12 3.81
N HIS A 246 3.36 3.87 4.28
CA HIS A 246 2.13 3.28 4.78
C HIS A 246 1.42 4.25 5.74
N GLN A 247 0.13 4.45 5.51
CA GLN A 247 -0.71 5.38 6.27
C GLN A 247 -1.20 4.73 7.57
N ALA A 248 -0.23 4.40 8.46
CA ALA A 248 -0.50 3.70 9.72
C ALA A 248 -1.03 4.63 10.82
N ASN A 249 -0.40 5.80 10.95
CA ASN A 249 -0.64 6.80 11.98
C ASN A 249 0.11 8.07 11.59
N LEU A 250 -0.54 9.24 11.63
CA LEU A 250 0.07 10.51 11.20
C LEU A 250 1.36 10.82 11.97
N ARG A 251 1.40 10.54 13.27
CA ARG A 251 2.58 10.78 14.11
C ARG A 251 3.78 9.89 13.72
N ILE A 252 3.53 8.69 13.21
CA ILE A 252 4.58 7.82 12.66
C ILE A 252 5.10 8.41 11.35
N ILE A 253 4.22 8.85 10.46
CA ILE A 253 4.55 9.50 9.18
C ILE A 253 5.44 10.72 9.44
N GLU A 254 5.02 11.60 10.34
CA GLU A 254 5.77 12.80 10.73
C GLU A 254 7.15 12.47 11.31
N ALA A 255 7.23 11.42 12.16
CA ALA A 255 8.50 10.98 12.74
C ALA A 255 9.47 10.45 11.68
N ILE A 256 8.98 9.71 10.68
CA ILE A 256 9.78 9.25 9.54
C ILE A 256 10.27 10.46 8.73
N ALA A 257 9.37 11.37 8.35
CA ALA A 257 9.72 12.57 7.59
C ALA A 257 10.75 13.44 8.32
N LYS A 258 10.56 13.69 9.62
CA LYS A 258 11.50 14.44 10.46
C LYS A 258 12.89 13.79 10.45
N ARG A 259 12.98 12.47 10.54
CA ARG A 259 14.28 11.76 10.51
C ARG A 259 14.93 11.83 9.15
N LEU A 260 14.18 11.75 8.05
CA LEU A 260 14.73 11.91 6.70
C LEU A 260 15.25 13.34 6.48
N ARG A 261 14.53 14.36 6.93
CA ARG A 261 15.00 15.76 6.89
C ARG A 261 16.29 15.94 7.71
N ALA A 262 16.38 15.36 8.90
CA ALA A 262 17.60 15.36 9.70
C ALA A 262 18.78 14.63 9.04
N LYS A 263 18.53 13.84 7.97
CA LYS A 263 19.53 13.15 7.16
C LYS A 263 19.77 13.80 5.79
N GLY A 264 19.20 14.99 5.57
CA GLY A 264 19.42 15.81 4.38
C GLY A 264 18.30 15.81 3.36
N ALA A 265 17.14 15.19 3.64
CA ALA A 265 15.97 15.39 2.79
C ALA A 265 15.53 16.87 2.84
N ARG A 266 14.99 17.34 1.71
CA ARG A 266 14.59 18.75 1.57
C ARG A 266 13.46 19.10 2.55
N GLU A 267 13.44 20.32 3.04
CA GLU A 267 12.36 20.81 3.92
C GLU A 267 11.02 20.85 3.18
N ASP A 268 11.02 21.15 1.89
CA ASP A 268 9.85 21.19 1.01
C ASP A 268 9.42 19.83 0.45
N MET A 269 10.11 18.73 0.83
CA MET A 269 9.70 17.36 0.49
C MET A 269 8.24 17.16 0.87
N VAL A 270 7.42 16.81 -0.13
CA VAL A 270 5.99 16.53 0.07
C VAL A 270 5.83 15.22 0.86
N VAL A 271 4.97 15.22 1.86
CA VAL A 271 4.71 14.03 2.68
C VAL A 271 3.24 13.65 2.54
N ALA A 272 2.97 12.39 2.26
CA ALA A 272 1.61 11.85 2.21
C ALA A 272 0.98 11.87 3.61
N ASP A 273 -0.19 12.46 3.71
CA ASP A 273 -1.02 12.57 4.92
C ASP A 273 -2.45 12.07 4.68
N ASP A 274 -2.61 11.19 3.71
CA ASP A 274 -3.90 10.65 3.26
C ASP A 274 -4.70 9.99 4.40
N ILE A 275 -3.99 9.47 5.40
CA ILE A 275 -4.58 8.88 6.61
C ILE A 275 -5.59 9.82 7.30
N VAL A 276 -5.40 11.14 7.18
CA VAL A 276 -6.26 12.13 7.86
C VAL A 276 -7.73 11.97 7.46
N LEU A 277 -7.99 11.70 6.17
CA LEU A 277 -9.34 11.55 5.61
C LEU A 277 -9.66 10.12 5.17
N SER A 278 -8.65 9.26 5.01
CA SER A 278 -8.83 7.88 4.54
C SER A 278 -8.79 6.84 5.65
N GLY A 279 -8.17 7.15 6.80
CA GLY A 279 -7.84 6.15 7.81
C GLY A 279 -6.75 5.19 7.34
N ASN A 280 -6.51 4.13 8.12
CA ASN A 280 -5.55 3.10 7.79
C ASN A 280 -6.22 1.98 6.98
N THR A 281 -5.94 1.93 5.69
CA THR A 281 -6.43 0.91 4.75
C THR A 281 -5.38 -0.18 4.45
N SER A 282 -4.43 -0.40 5.38
CA SER A 282 -3.38 -1.45 5.29
C SER A 282 -2.64 -1.44 3.94
N SER A 283 -2.68 -2.54 3.16
CA SER A 283 -1.99 -2.66 1.88
C SER A 283 -2.47 -1.67 0.81
N ALA A 284 -3.70 -1.18 0.90
CA ALA A 284 -4.26 -0.20 -0.05
C ALA A 284 -3.72 1.23 0.17
N SER A 285 -3.16 1.53 1.35
CA SER A 285 -2.89 2.91 1.78
C SER A 285 -1.87 3.67 0.93
N ILE A 286 -0.81 3.01 0.47
CA ILE A 286 0.23 3.64 -0.36
C ILE A 286 -0.30 3.98 -1.77
N PRO A 287 -0.88 3.03 -2.53
CA PRO A 287 -1.39 3.35 -3.87
C PRO A 287 -2.58 4.31 -3.83
N MET A 288 -3.43 4.26 -2.79
CA MET A 288 -4.50 5.26 -2.61
C MET A 288 -3.92 6.66 -2.38
N ALA A 289 -2.95 6.79 -1.46
CA ALA A 289 -2.30 8.06 -1.19
C ALA A 289 -1.63 8.62 -2.46
N MET A 290 -0.97 7.78 -3.27
CA MET A 290 -0.37 8.20 -4.54
C MET A 290 -1.41 8.76 -5.52
N ASP A 291 -2.53 8.05 -5.71
CA ASP A 291 -3.61 8.47 -6.60
C ASP A 291 -4.28 9.76 -6.14
N HIS A 292 -4.60 9.87 -4.84
CA HIS A 292 -5.21 11.06 -4.25
C HIS A 292 -4.28 12.29 -4.34
N MET A 293 -2.98 12.12 -4.03
CA MET A 293 -2.00 13.21 -4.11
C MET A 293 -1.83 13.69 -5.56
N ARG A 294 -1.82 12.77 -6.52
CA ARG A 294 -1.77 13.10 -7.95
C ARG A 294 -3.03 13.84 -8.39
N GLY A 295 -4.20 13.34 -8.04
CA GLY A 295 -5.49 13.99 -8.32
C GLY A 295 -5.60 15.40 -7.72
N ALA A 296 -4.97 15.62 -6.56
CA ALA A 296 -4.89 16.92 -5.89
C ALA A 296 -3.76 17.84 -6.42
N GLY A 297 -2.96 17.37 -7.40
CA GLY A 297 -1.81 18.13 -7.93
C GLY A 297 -0.64 18.30 -6.95
N ARG A 298 -0.59 17.49 -5.88
CA ARG A 298 0.48 17.51 -4.87
C ARG A 298 1.74 16.79 -5.34
N ILE A 299 1.59 15.87 -6.27
CA ILE A 299 2.67 15.18 -6.98
C ILE A 299 2.41 15.25 -8.48
N LYS A 300 3.46 15.17 -9.26
CA LYS A 300 3.43 15.24 -10.72
C LYS A 300 4.28 14.15 -11.37
N PRO A 301 4.04 13.83 -12.64
CA PRO A 301 4.87 12.90 -13.38
C PRO A 301 6.35 13.30 -13.33
N GLY A 302 7.20 12.32 -13.00
CA GLY A 302 8.65 12.51 -12.90
C GLY A 302 9.15 12.80 -11.48
N ASP A 303 8.30 13.11 -10.51
CA ASP A 303 8.71 13.28 -9.10
C ASP A 303 9.31 11.97 -8.56
N VAL A 304 10.39 12.09 -7.80
CA VAL A 304 11.06 10.97 -7.12
C VAL A 304 10.33 10.67 -5.82
N ALA A 305 9.60 9.56 -5.78
CA ALA A 305 8.84 9.16 -4.61
C ALA A 305 9.51 8.00 -3.86
N LEU A 306 9.66 8.14 -2.54
CA LEU A 306 10.05 7.08 -1.65
C LEU A 306 8.82 6.41 -1.06
N LEU A 307 8.56 5.16 -1.44
CA LEU A 307 7.51 4.33 -0.88
C LEU A 307 8.08 3.48 0.24
N ILE A 308 7.36 3.36 1.36
CA ILE A 308 7.77 2.49 2.44
C ILE A 308 6.55 1.86 3.15
N GLY A 309 6.36 0.56 2.93
CA GLY A 309 5.35 -0.27 3.58
C GLY A 309 5.92 -0.96 4.82
N PHE A 310 5.11 -1.04 5.87
CA PHE A 310 5.45 -1.78 7.09
C PHE A 310 4.18 -2.16 7.85
N GLY A 311 4.21 -3.29 8.55
CA GLY A 311 3.04 -3.77 9.29
C GLY A 311 3.26 -5.11 9.96
N ALA A 312 2.17 -5.86 10.16
CA ALA A 312 2.19 -7.16 10.84
C ALA A 312 3.24 -8.11 10.26
N GLY A 313 3.88 -8.90 11.17
CA GLY A 313 4.92 -9.83 10.84
C GLY A 313 6.18 -9.72 11.73
N LEU A 314 6.75 -8.59 12.21
CA LEU A 314 6.60 -7.35 11.48
C LEU A 314 7.33 -7.45 10.15
N SER A 315 6.69 -6.99 9.09
CA SER A 315 7.29 -6.98 7.75
C SER A 315 7.47 -5.54 7.26
N TYR A 316 8.47 -5.31 6.40
CA TYR A 316 8.70 -4.00 5.79
C TYR A 316 9.24 -4.13 4.36
N ALA A 317 8.95 -3.15 3.54
CA ALA A 317 9.57 -2.98 2.23
C ALA A 317 9.64 -1.50 1.87
N GLY A 318 10.81 -1.06 1.43
CA GLY A 318 11.05 0.30 0.94
C GLY A 318 11.62 0.28 -0.48
N GLN A 319 11.17 1.17 -1.33
CA GLN A 319 11.69 1.34 -2.69
C GLN A 319 11.42 2.74 -3.21
N VAL A 320 12.26 3.19 -4.12
CA VAL A 320 12.09 4.45 -4.83
C VAL A 320 11.35 4.20 -6.14
N VAL A 321 10.43 5.09 -6.48
CA VAL A 321 9.74 5.06 -7.77
C VAL A 321 9.72 6.46 -8.38
N ILE A 322 9.63 6.52 -9.69
CA ILE A 322 9.30 7.74 -10.42
C ILE A 322 7.79 7.78 -10.57
N CYS A 323 7.15 8.88 -10.12
CA CYS A 323 5.71 9.07 -10.21
C CYS A 323 5.24 9.04 -11.68
N PRO A 324 4.12 8.33 -11.97
CA PRO A 324 3.54 8.23 -13.32
C PRO A 324 2.85 9.53 -13.75
#